data_09b9443a15cbe3af571ef704b6e64a29
#
_entry.id   09b9443a15cbe3af571ef704b6e64a29
#
_cell.length_a   1.000
_cell.length_b   1.000
_cell.length_c   1.000
_cell.angle_alpha   90.00
_cell.angle_beta   90.00
_cell.angle_gamma   90.00
#
_symmetry.space_group_name_H-M   'P 1'
#
loop_
_entity.id
_entity.type
_entity.pdbx_description
1 polymer ?
#
loop_
_entity_poly.entity_id
_entity_poly.type
_entity_poly.pdbx_seq_one_letter_code
_entity_poly.pdbx_strand_id
1 'polypeptide(L)'
;MAVTYKNVWNNIMTAFKSKLRAEMKCPVFSGFEKINKSNQFIKLVASGSEQGDVTKFSEHRTFNMDIQYYMVNRNNAQFENYVFNQVSILEALVHDNPTLALADSTTAYNLMIGNLELGVEPDEEFEDYFIAGWSFSCEHLSNLG
;
A
#
# COMPACT_ATOMS: atom_id res chain seq x y z
N MET A 1 -7.03 -33.42 10.08
CA MET A 1 -7.88 -32.66 9.15
C MET A 1 -7.19 -31.35 8.74
N ALA A 2 -7.12 -31.08 7.44
CA ALA A 2 -6.50 -29.86 6.96
C ALA A 2 -7.38 -28.64 7.26
N VAL A 3 -6.75 -27.53 7.62
CA VAL A 3 -7.45 -26.26 7.82
C VAL A 3 -7.80 -25.67 6.45
N THR A 4 -9.05 -25.28 6.28
CA THR A 4 -9.47 -24.53 5.09
C THR A 4 -9.26 -23.04 5.35
N TYR A 5 -8.52 -22.37 4.46
CA TYR A 5 -8.21 -20.95 4.64
C TYR A 5 -8.10 -20.24 3.29
N LYS A 6 -8.22 -18.92 3.35
CA LYS A 6 -7.90 -18.03 2.23
C LYS A 6 -6.82 -17.06 2.68
N ASN A 7 -5.82 -16.86 1.85
CA ASN A 7 -4.75 -15.92 2.14
C ASN A 7 -5.16 -14.50 1.72
N VAL A 8 -6.01 -13.90 2.53
CA VAL A 8 -6.57 -12.57 2.25
C VAL A 8 -5.48 -11.50 2.22
N TRP A 9 -4.49 -11.56 3.13
CA TRP A 9 -3.36 -10.65 3.12
C TRP A 9 -2.64 -10.63 1.76
N ASN A 10 -2.34 -11.81 1.23
CA ASN A 10 -1.65 -11.91 -0.05
C ASN A 10 -2.51 -11.40 -1.19
N ASN A 11 -3.81 -11.69 -1.16
CA ASN A 11 -4.73 -11.22 -2.18
C ASN A 11 -4.84 -9.69 -2.19
N ILE A 12 -4.93 -9.08 -1.02
CA ILE A 12 -4.96 -7.62 -0.89
C ILE A 12 -3.63 -7.01 -1.35
N MET A 13 -2.51 -7.54 -0.86
CA MET A 13 -1.18 -7.04 -1.20
C MET A 13 -0.93 -7.11 -2.72
N THR A 14 -1.23 -8.24 -3.34
CA THR A 14 -1.04 -8.44 -4.77
C THR A 14 -1.88 -7.47 -5.60
N ALA A 15 -3.16 -7.33 -5.25
CA ALA A 15 -4.07 -6.45 -5.97
C ALA A 15 -3.66 -4.97 -5.84
N PHE A 16 -3.28 -4.56 -4.63
CA PHE A 16 -2.87 -3.18 -4.38
C PHE A 16 -1.55 -2.85 -5.06
N LYS A 17 -0.58 -3.77 -5.01
CA LYS A 17 0.70 -3.62 -5.74
C LYS A 17 0.47 -3.41 -7.24
N SER A 18 -0.39 -4.23 -7.85
CA SER A 18 -0.72 -4.11 -9.28
C SER A 18 -1.33 -2.76 -9.61
N LYS A 19 -2.23 -2.29 -8.76
CA LYS A 19 -2.88 -0.99 -8.95
C LYS A 19 -1.89 0.16 -8.85
N LEU A 20 -1.03 0.13 -7.85
CA LEU A 20 -0.01 1.16 -7.67
C LEU A 20 1.00 1.16 -8.82
N ARG A 21 1.44 -0.01 -9.27
CA ARG A 21 2.37 -0.12 -10.40
C ARG A 21 1.79 0.50 -11.67
N ALA A 22 0.52 0.22 -11.94
CA ALA A 22 -0.15 0.71 -13.15
C ALA A 22 -0.30 2.23 -13.13
N GLU A 23 -0.68 2.81 -11.99
CA GLU A 23 -0.98 4.24 -11.89
C GLU A 23 0.25 5.09 -11.59
N MET A 24 1.13 4.62 -10.71
CA MET A 24 2.33 5.38 -10.32
C MET A 24 3.50 5.15 -11.26
N LYS A 25 3.45 4.10 -12.07
CA LYS A 25 4.47 3.76 -13.08
C LYS A 25 5.87 3.64 -12.48
N CYS A 26 5.96 3.01 -11.32
CA CYS A 26 7.22 2.75 -10.63
C CYS A 26 7.19 1.37 -9.99
N PRO A 27 8.35 0.80 -9.62
CA PRO A 27 8.39 -0.46 -8.89
C PRO A 27 7.68 -0.36 -7.55
N VAL A 28 6.96 -1.40 -7.17
CA VAL A 28 6.28 -1.51 -5.87
C VAL A 28 6.69 -2.83 -5.23
N PHE A 29 7.19 -2.76 -4.00
CA PHE A 29 7.69 -3.90 -3.25
C PHE A 29 6.91 -4.08 -1.96
N SER A 30 6.72 -5.33 -1.52
CA SER A 30 6.23 -5.60 -0.17
C SER A 30 7.41 -5.64 0.81
N GLY A 31 7.13 -5.57 2.13
CA GLY A 31 8.16 -5.50 3.15
C GLY A 31 9.11 -6.70 3.21
N PHE A 32 8.71 -7.84 2.64
CA PHE A 32 9.54 -9.06 2.62
C PHE A 32 10.31 -9.26 1.33
N GLU A 33 10.06 -8.47 0.30
CA GLU A 33 10.76 -8.58 -0.97
C GLU A 33 12.12 -7.88 -0.90
N LYS A 34 13.09 -8.41 -1.65
CA LYS A 34 14.35 -7.72 -1.86
C LYS A 34 14.10 -6.47 -2.71
N ILE A 35 14.49 -5.32 -2.19
CA ILE A 35 14.29 -4.07 -2.89
C ILE A 35 15.48 -3.80 -3.80
N ASN A 36 15.21 -3.70 -5.10
CA ASN A 36 16.17 -3.16 -6.04
C ASN A 36 15.97 -1.65 -6.09
N LYS A 37 16.87 -0.91 -5.45
CA LYS A 37 16.77 0.54 -5.37
C LYS A 37 16.84 1.16 -6.76
N SER A 38 15.94 2.09 -7.00
CA SER A 38 15.88 2.87 -8.24
C SER A 38 15.61 4.32 -7.87
N ASN A 39 15.49 5.19 -8.87
CA ASN A 39 15.23 6.62 -8.62
C ASN A 39 13.89 6.85 -7.90
N GLN A 40 12.98 5.92 -8.04
CA GLN A 40 11.64 6.06 -7.51
C GLN A 40 11.03 4.66 -7.30
N PHE A 41 10.52 4.39 -6.12
CA PHE A 41 9.84 3.13 -5.82
C PHE A 41 8.92 3.28 -4.62
N ILE A 42 7.98 2.34 -4.49
CA ILE A 42 7.04 2.29 -3.37
C ILE A 42 7.27 1.00 -2.59
N LYS A 43 7.24 1.10 -1.28
CA LYS A 43 7.31 -0.04 -0.36
C LYS A 43 6.02 -0.14 0.43
N LEU A 44 5.42 -1.31 0.46
CA LEU A 44 4.22 -1.60 1.25
C LEU A 44 4.60 -2.52 2.41
N VAL A 45 4.25 -2.12 3.62
CA VAL A 45 4.57 -2.89 4.82
C VAL A 45 3.27 -3.21 5.57
N ALA A 46 2.95 -4.50 5.67
CA ALA A 46 1.80 -4.94 6.46
C ALA A 46 2.08 -4.64 7.93
N SER A 47 1.18 -3.92 8.59
CA SER A 47 1.35 -3.51 9.98
C SER A 47 0.46 -4.28 10.94
N GLY A 48 -0.64 -4.86 10.48
CA GLY A 48 -1.50 -5.66 11.32
C GLY A 48 -2.92 -5.75 10.80
N SER A 49 -3.74 -6.52 11.48
CA SER A 49 -5.16 -6.60 11.17
C SER A 49 -5.97 -6.63 12.46
N GLU A 50 -7.20 -6.14 12.38
CA GLU A 50 -8.11 -6.10 13.51
C GLU A 50 -9.37 -6.87 13.16
N GLN A 51 -9.78 -7.75 14.07
CA GLN A 51 -11.02 -8.49 13.92
C GLN A 51 -12.21 -7.60 14.28
N GLY A 52 -13.16 -7.54 13.35
CA GLY A 52 -14.45 -6.89 13.59
C GLY A 52 -15.49 -7.92 13.99
N ASP A 53 -16.66 -7.82 13.39
CA ASP A 53 -17.77 -8.74 13.68
C ASP A 53 -17.48 -10.14 13.14
N VAL A 54 -17.71 -11.15 13.96
CA VAL A 54 -17.57 -12.56 13.57
C VAL A 54 -18.90 -13.26 13.78
N THR A 55 -19.35 -13.93 12.73
CA THR A 55 -20.51 -14.82 12.81
C THR A 55 -20.05 -16.25 12.54
N LYS A 56 -20.97 -17.21 12.63
CA LYS A 56 -20.68 -18.59 12.31
C LYS A 56 -20.19 -18.77 10.87
N PHE A 57 -20.59 -17.89 9.95
CA PHE A 57 -20.34 -18.04 8.52
C PHE A 57 -19.44 -16.96 7.92
N SER A 58 -19.13 -15.92 8.66
CA SER A 58 -18.37 -14.82 8.12
C SER A 58 -17.52 -14.13 9.18
N GLU A 59 -16.43 -13.51 8.75
CA GLU A 59 -15.55 -12.69 9.57
C GLU A 59 -15.28 -11.39 8.85
N HIS A 60 -15.56 -10.29 9.54
CA HIS A 60 -15.16 -8.95 9.12
C HIS A 60 -13.80 -8.64 9.72
N ARG A 61 -12.88 -8.13 8.91
CA ARG A 61 -11.53 -7.80 9.38
C ARG A 61 -11.03 -6.54 8.68
N THR A 62 -10.33 -5.69 9.44
CA THR A 62 -9.65 -4.52 8.91
C THR A 62 -8.18 -4.84 8.77
N PHE A 63 -7.62 -4.55 7.60
CA PHE A 63 -6.20 -4.78 7.29
C PHE A 63 -5.49 -3.45 7.22
N ASN A 64 -4.37 -3.34 7.94
CA ASN A 64 -3.59 -2.11 8.02
C ASN A 64 -2.21 -2.32 7.42
N MET A 65 -1.74 -1.34 6.65
CA MET A 65 -0.39 -1.33 6.12
C MET A 65 0.15 0.09 6.05
N ASP A 66 1.46 0.20 5.89
CA ASP A 66 2.12 1.47 5.65
C ASP A 66 2.54 1.54 4.20
N ILE A 67 2.32 2.70 3.58
CA ILE A 67 2.77 3.00 2.22
C ILE A 67 3.95 3.96 2.37
N GLN A 68 5.09 3.60 1.79
CA GLN A 68 6.28 4.45 1.77
C GLN A 68 6.70 4.66 0.33
N TYR A 69 6.70 5.90 -0.10
CA TYR A 69 7.06 6.29 -1.46
C TYR A 69 8.42 6.97 -1.44
N TYR A 70 9.42 6.35 -2.07
CA TYR A 70 10.79 6.81 -2.09
C TYR A 70 11.11 7.49 -3.42
N MET A 71 11.67 8.70 -3.36
CA MET A 71 12.07 9.47 -4.54
C MET A 71 13.45 10.05 -4.28
N VAL A 72 14.38 9.86 -5.23
CA VAL A 72 15.73 10.43 -5.11
C VAL A 72 15.63 11.96 -5.09
N ASN A 73 16.23 12.57 -4.08
CA ASN A 73 16.22 14.02 -3.92
C ASN A 73 17.06 14.67 -5.02
N ARG A 74 16.44 15.49 -5.86
CA ARG A 74 17.06 16.16 -6.99
C ARG A 74 17.65 17.54 -6.65
N ASN A 75 17.42 18.01 -5.41
CA ASN A 75 17.95 19.29 -4.89
C ASN A 75 17.67 20.50 -5.78
N ASN A 76 16.46 20.58 -6.36
CA ASN A 76 16.04 21.72 -7.14
C ASN A 76 14.60 22.13 -6.80
N ALA A 77 14.23 23.37 -7.19
CA ALA A 77 12.91 23.91 -6.86
C ALA A 77 11.75 23.13 -7.52
N GLN A 78 12.01 22.55 -8.67
CA GLN A 78 10.99 21.78 -9.40
C GLN A 78 10.74 20.43 -8.75
N PHE A 79 11.70 19.92 -8.00
CA PHE A 79 11.56 18.63 -7.32
C PHE A 79 10.46 18.68 -6.24
N GLU A 80 10.37 19.76 -5.50
CA GLU A 80 9.32 19.92 -4.48
C GLU A 80 7.93 19.83 -5.11
N ASN A 81 7.73 20.53 -6.23
CA ASN A 81 6.47 20.46 -6.95
C ASN A 81 6.20 19.07 -7.50
N TYR A 82 7.23 18.38 -7.98
CA TYR A 82 7.13 16.99 -8.46
C TYR A 82 6.68 16.06 -7.33
N VAL A 83 7.29 16.18 -6.14
CA VAL A 83 6.93 15.38 -4.97
C VAL A 83 5.47 15.61 -4.60
N PHE A 84 5.05 16.86 -4.49
CA PHE A 84 3.67 17.18 -4.12
C PHE A 84 2.67 16.67 -5.17
N ASN A 85 3.05 16.72 -6.43
CA ASN A 85 2.22 16.17 -7.50
C ASN A 85 2.07 14.64 -7.38
N GLN A 86 3.18 13.91 -7.13
CA GLN A 86 3.15 12.47 -6.96
C GLN A 86 2.37 12.04 -5.73
N VAL A 87 2.54 12.76 -4.63
CA VAL A 87 1.78 12.55 -3.39
C VAL A 87 0.28 12.71 -3.65
N SER A 88 -0.09 13.77 -4.35
CA SER A 88 -1.50 14.06 -4.66
C SER A 88 -2.11 13.00 -5.57
N ILE A 89 -1.35 12.48 -6.54
CA ILE A 89 -1.80 11.40 -7.42
C ILE A 89 -2.08 10.14 -6.60
N LEU A 90 -1.18 9.76 -5.69
CA LEU A 90 -1.35 8.56 -4.89
C LEU A 90 -2.58 8.68 -3.97
N GLU A 91 -2.74 9.83 -3.32
CA GLU A 91 -3.89 10.07 -2.45
C GLU A 91 -5.20 10.03 -3.24
N ALA A 92 -5.22 10.64 -4.43
CA ALA A 92 -6.38 10.62 -5.31
C ALA A 92 -6.69 9.20 -5.80
N LEU A 93 -5.66 8.42 -6.09
CA LEU A 93 -5.83 7.02 -6.52
C LEU A 93 -6.59 6.21 -5.48
N VAL A 94 -6.21 6.32 -4.21
CA VAL A 94 -6.90 5.62 -3.12
C VAL A 94 -8.31 6.17 -2.93
N HIS A 95 -8.45 7.49 -2.96
CA HIS A 95 -9.73 8.15 -2.76
C HIS A 95 -10.74 7.80 -3.86
N ASP A 96 -10.28 7.72 -5.11
CA ASP A 96 -11.15 7.43 -6.26
C ASP A 96 -11.45 5.93 -6.41
N ASN A 97 -10.75 5.07 -5.66
CA ASN A 97 -10.91 3.62 -5.72
C ASN A 97 -11.19 3.07 -4.32
N PRO A 98 -12.39 3.29 -3.79
CA PRO A 98 -12.73 2.84 -2.43
C PRO A 98 -12.83 1.33 -2.29
N THR A 99 -12.78 0.59 -3.39
CA THR A 99 -12.83 -0.87 -3.39
C THR A 99 -11.67 -1.44 -4.22
N LEU A 100 -11.32 -2.68 -3.93
CA LEU A 100 -10.23 -3.39 -4.59
C LEU A 100 -10.68 -4.83 -4.90
N ALA A 101 -10.74 -5.16 -6.19
CA ALA A 101 -11.09 -6.50 -6.63
C ALA A 101 -9.94 -7.46 -6.36
N LEU A 102 -10.24 -8.58 -5.69
CA LEU A 102 -9.25 -9.58 -5.31
C LEU A 102 -9.31 -10.80 -6.23
N ALA A 103 -8.21 -11.56 -6.27
CA ALA A 103 -8.08 -12.72 -7.15
C ALA A 103 -9.07 -13.83 -6.83
N ASP A 104 -9.57 -13.91 -5.60
CA ASP A 104 -10.54 -14.92 -5.17
C ASP A 104 -11.99 -14.52 -5.45
N SER A 105 -12.22 -13.51 -6.26
CA SER A 105 -13.55 -12.96 -6.62
C SER A 105 -14.24 -12.22 -5.48
N THR A 106 -13.58 -12.00 -4.35
CA THR A 106 -14.06 -11.14 -3.28
C THR A 106 -13.55 -9.73 -3.49
N THR A 107 -14.01 -8.79 -2.68
CA THR A 107 -13.65 -7.38 -2.79
C THR A 107 -13.23 -6.84 -1.43
N ALA A 108 -12.06 -6.22 -1.37
CA ALA A 108 -11.71 -5.36 -0.24
C ALA A 108 -12.41 -4.03 -0.45
N TYR A 109 -12.90 -3.43 0.62
CA TYR A 109 -13.68 -2.21 0.54
C TYR A 109 -13.24 -1.21 1.61
N ASN A 110 -13.78 -0.01 1.53
CA ASN A 110 -13.49 1.06 2.46
C ASN A 110 -11.98 1.36 2.52
N LEU A 111 -11.36 1.44 1.35
CA LEU A 111 -9.96 1.81 1.26
C LEU A 111 -9.76 3.23 1.75
N MET A 112 -8.91 3.39 2.76
CA MET A 112 -8.66 4.69 3.40
C MET A 112 -7.17 4.92 3.53
N ILE A 113 -6.76 6.15 3.23
CA ILE A 113 -5.38 6.60 3.41
C ILE A 113 -5.35 7.63 4.55
N GLY A 114 -4.41 7.45 5.47
CA GLY A 114 -4.29 8.32 6.63
C GLY A 114 -3.40 9.53 6.40
N ASN A 115 -2.87 10.07 7.49
CA ASN A 115 -2.04 11.27 7.44
C ASN A 115 -0.74 11.03 6.67
N LEU A 116 -0.35 12.03 5.90
CA LEU A 116 0.91 12.04 5.18
C LEU A 116 2.03 12.49 6.12
N GLU A 117 3.12 11.74 6.12
CA GLU A 117 4.37 12.12 6.77
C GLU A 117 5.47 12.23 5.71
N LEU A 118 6.22 13.32 5.75
CA LEU A 118 7.32 13.58 4.82
C LEU A 118 8.66 13.55 5.56
N GLY A 119 9.67 12.98 4.93
CA GLY A 119 10.99 12.91 5.52
C GLY A 119 12.08 12.68 4.48
N VAL A 120 13.31 12.60 4.97
CA VAL A 120 14.48 12.32 4.14
C VAL A 120 15.22 11.16 4.77
N GLU A 121 15.60 10.17 3.95
CA GLU A 121 16.43 9.05 4.38
C GLU A 121 17.75 9.10 3.64
N PRO A 122 18.89 9.23 4.35
CA PRO A 122 20.21 9.18 3.72
C PRO A 122 20.49 7.79 3.14
N ASP A 123 21.15 7.75 1.98
CA ASP A 123 21.58 6.52 1.36
C ASP A 123 23.06 6.62 1.02
N GLU A 124 23.86 5.63 1.46
CA GLU A 124 25.31 5.63 1.28
C GLU A 124 25.73 5.39 -0.17
N GLU A 125 24.92 4.69 -0.96
CA GLU A 125 25.22 4.35 -2.35
C GLU A 125 24.70 5.37 -3.35
N PHE A 126 23.62 6.08 -2.98
CA PHE A 126 22.92 7.02 -3.85
C PHE A 126 22.73 8.35 -3.13
N GLU A 127 22.11 9.30 -3.82
CA GLU A 127 21.66 10.54 -3.19
C GLU A 127 20.55 10.24 -2.17
N ASP A 128 20.31 11.15 -1.25
CA ASP A 128 19.27 11.00 -0.24
C ASP A 128 17.91 10.76 -0.89
N TYR A 129 17.12 9.90 -0.28
CA TYR A 129 15.73 9.71 -0.68
C TYR A 129 14.83 10.66 0.08
N PHE A 130 13.89 11.24 -0.65
CA PHE A 130 12.74 11.90 -0.07
C PHE A 130 11.64 10.84 0.09
N ILE A 131 11.06 10.76 1.28
CA ILE A 131 10.07 9.72 1.58
C ILE A 131 8.73 10.36 1.92
N ALA A 132 7.67 9.92 1.23
CA ALA A 132 6.30 10.20 1.60
C ALA A 132 5.69 8.93 2.19
N GLY A 133 5.17 9.02 3.41
CA GLY A 133 4.62 7.87 4.11
C GLY A 133 3.18 8.09 4.55
N TRP A 134 2.37 7.04 4.43
CA TRP A 134 0.98 7.05 4.86
C TRP A 134 0.64 5.76 5.58
N SER A 135 -0.30 5.85 6.51
CA SER A 135 -1.03 4.68 6.96
C SER A 135 -2.16 4.40 5.97
N PHE A 136 -2.43 3.13 5.72
CA PHE A 136 -3.48 2.70 4.81
C PHE A 136 -4.29 1.60 5.49
N SER A 137 -5.58 1.59 5.27
CA SER A 137 -6.45 0.53 5.77
C SER A 137 -7.51 0.15 4.74
N CYS A 138 -7.94 -1.09 4.79
CA CYS A 138 -9.09 -1.57 4.05
C CYS A 138 -9.81 -2.65 4.86
N GLU A 139 -11.04 -2.91 4.51
CA GLU A 139 -11.87 -3.90 5.19
C GLU A 139 -12.18 -5.05 4.24
N HIS A 140 -12.38 -6.22 4.80
CA HIS A 140 -12.73 -7.41 4.05
C HIS A 140 -13.68 -8.28 4.85
N LEU A 141 -14.71 -8.78 4.18
CA LEU A 141 -15.64 -9.74 4.74
C LEU A 141 -15.33 -11.11 4.16
N SER A 142 -14.83 -12.00 5.00
CA SER A 142 -14.49 -13.36 4.60
C SER A 142 -15.63 -14.32 4.91
N ASN A 143 -15.91 -15.21 3.98
CA ASN A 143 -16.87 -16.28 4.17
C ASN A 143 -16.17 -17.45 4.83
N LEU A 144 -16.65 -17.86 6.00
CA LEU A 144 -16.06 -18.95 6.79
C LEU A 144 -16.79 -20.29 6.57
N GLY A 145 -17.89 -20.25 5.86
CA GLY A 145 -18.71 -21.44 5.61
C GLY A 145 -18.35 -22.24 4.38
#